data_654e8ad7ada2b508def8009c9dd9c436
#
_entry.id   654e8ad7ada2b508def8009c9dd9c436
#
_cell.length_a   1.000
_cell.length_b   1.000
_cell.length_c   1.000
_cell.angle_alpha   90.00
_cell.angle_beta   90.00
_cell.angle_gamma   90.00
#
_symmetry.space_group_name_H-M   'P 1'
#
loop_
_entity.id
_entity.type
_entity.pdbx_description
1 polymer ?
#
loop_
_entity_poly.entity_id
_entity_poly.type
_entity_poly.pdbx_seq_one_letter_code
_entity_poly.pdbx_strand_id
1 'polypeptide(L)'
;MIRRQLINFQNRSVDVRVGLGAFDELSRMFASAVGKPKRAMVVWNDATSERFGEVVERALVDAGFAVSQLSLEVSPAGATLADADAIFGALSANGVTCDDLVIAVGDAATCSVVSWCANQWCGRTECALLPTTFDAMLTVATTMKPLVASSVNALPAIAFRPEPGLVVCDLGLVREADPEDLKLGYVVLVGTMLSSSKSRWNQFTETVPEILAGEEVALVNAVQWSQTARKD
;
A
#
# COMPACT_ATOMS: atom_id res chain seq x y z
N MET A 1 -8.78 -15.15 8.26
CA MET A 1 -7.94 -15.94 7.29
C MET A 1 -7.35 -14.99 6.26
N ILE A 2 -6.01 -15.00 6.03
CA ILE A 2 -5.37 -14.13 5.04
C ILE A 2 -5.43 -14.79 3.66
N ARG A 3 -6.07 -14.13 2.70
CA ARG A 3 -6.09 -14.55 1.30
C ARG A 3 -4.92 -13.96 0.53
N ARG A 4 -4.32 -14.77 -0.32
CA ARG A 4 -3.27 -14.38 -1.23
C ARG A 4 -3.83 -14.22 -2.65
N GLN A 5 -3.46 -13.12 -3.30
CA GLN A 5 -3.73 -12.88 -4.71
C GLN A 5 -2.44 -12.43 -5.40
N LEU A 6 -2.12 -13.03 -6.54
CA LEU A 6 -1.07 -12.55 -7.42
C LEU A 6 -1.70 -11.72 -8.54
N ILE A 7 -1.34 -10.46 -8.60
CA ILE A 7 -1.75 -9.57 -9.71
C ILE A 7 -0.59 -9.54 -10.70
N ASN A 8 -0.79 -10.19 -11.84
CA ASN A 8 0.25 -10.29 -12.86
C ASN A 8 0.16 -9.10 -13.83
N PHE A 9 1.25 -8.38 -13.96
CA PHE A 9 1.53 -7.42 -15.02
C PHE A 9 2.46 -8.06 -16.04
N GLN A 10 2.72 -7.38 -17.17
CA GLN A 10 3.51 -7.97 -18.26
C GLN A 10 4.86 -8.53 -17.82
N ASN A 11 5.57 -7.82 -16.94
CA ASN A 11 6.94 -8.15 -16.56
C ASN A 11 7.09 -8.62 -15.11
N ARG A 12 6.00 -8.65 -14.33
CA ARG A 12 6.06 -8.96 -12.89
C ARG A 12 4.70 -9.23 -12.27
N SER A 13 4.74 -9.69 -11.02
CA SER A 13 3.55 -9.92 -10.20
C SER A 13 3.66 -9.14 -8.89
N VAL A 14 2.55 -8.60 -8.44
CA VAL A 14 2.39 -8.05 -7.10
C VAL A 14 1.74 -9.12 -6.22
N ASP A 15 2.38 -9.46 -5.11
CA ASP A 15 1.81 -10.38 -4.10
C ASP A 15 0.92 -9.58 -3.15
N VAL A 16 -0.37 -9.76 -3.24
CA VAL A 16 -1.35 -9.09 -2.38
C VAL A 16 -1.87 -10.04 -1.32
N ARG A 17 -1.79 -9.62 -0.07
CA ARG A 17 -2.28 -10.33 1.11
C ARG A 17 -3.41 -9.53 1.73
N VAL A 18 -4.58 -10.13 1.89
CA VAL A 18 -5.78 -9.43 2.39
C VAL A 18 -6.47 -10.30 3.42
N GLY A 19 -6.75 -9.75 4.59
CA GLY A 19 -7.49 -10.44 5.65
C GLY A 19 -7.52 -9.68 6.96
N LEU A 20 -8.27 -10.16 7.92
CA LEU A 20 -8.24 -9.66 9.29
C LEU A 20 -6.97 -10.14 10.00
N GLY A 21 -6.29 -9.22 10.71
CA GLY A 21 -5.06 -9.52 11.43
C GLY A 21 -3.89 -9.83 10.49
N ALA A 22 -3.87 -9.25 9.28
CA ALA A 22 -2.80 -9.48 8.32
C ALA A 22 -1.45 -8.97 8.84
N PHE A 23 -1.45 -7.97 9.70
CA PHE A 23 -0.23 -7.43 10.31
C PHE A 23 0.41 -8.39 11.33
N ASP A 24 -0.33 -9.34 11.89
CA ASP A 24 0.23 -10.36 12.79
C ASP A 24 1.16 -11.36 12.07
N GLU A 25 1.06 -11.46 10.73
CA GLU A 25 1.89 -12.35 9.92
C GLU A 25 3.01 -11.64 9.13
N LEU A 26 3.27 -10.36 9.39
CA LEU A 26 4.22 -9.53 8.63
C LEU A 26 5.63 -10.12 8.60
N SER A 27 6.14 -10.69 9.71
CA SER A 27 7.48 -11.25 9.77
C SER A 27 7.73 -12.29 8.67
N ARG A 28 6.78 -13.23 8.51
CA ARG A 28 6.86 -14.27 7.47
C ARG A 28 6.76 -13.69 6.06
N MET A 29 5.93 -12.65 5.89
CA MET A 29 5.74 -12.00 4.61
C MET A 29 6.99 -11.22 4.20
N PHE A 30 7.58 -10.46 5.11
CA PHE A 30 8.83 -9.72 4.85
C PHE A 30 10.01 -10.64 4.57
N ALA A 31 10.16 -11.73 5.31
CA ALA A 31 11.20 -12.73 5.06
C ALA A 31 11.10 -13.35 3.64
N SER A 32 9.88 -13.42 3.08
CA SER A 32 9.66 -13.94 1.73
C SER A 32 9.79 -12.90 0.61
N ALA A 33 9.86 -11.60 0.95
CA ALA A 33 9.92 -10.52 -0.03
C ALA A 33 11.31 -10.35 -0.66
N VAL A 34 12.36 -10.70 0.08
CA VAL A 34 13.75 -10.61 -0.37
C VAL A 34 14.46 -11.96 -0.21
N GLY A 35 15.51 -12.18 -1.00
CA GLY A 35 16.24 -13.46 -0.95
C GLY A 35 17.01 -13.67 0.36
N LYS A 36 17.59 -12.61 0.93
CA LYS A 36 18.31 -12.63 2.22
C LYS A 36 18.11 -11.29 2.91
N PRO A 37 17.42 -11.25 4.06
CA PRO A 37 17.22 -10.02 4.81
C PRO A 37 18.54 -9.35 5.19
N LYS A 38 18.65 -8.04 4.97
CA LYS A 38 19.79 -7.19 5.34
C LYS A 38 19.32 -5.93 6.04
N ARG A 39 18.83 -4.94 5.27
CA ARG A 39 18.32 -3.67 5.78
C ARG A 39 16.86 -3.50 5.35
N ALA A 40 16.12 -2.79 6.17
CA ALA A 40 14.77 -2.33 5.84
C ALA A 40 14.64 -0.83 6.19
N MET A 41 14.08 -0.05 5.26
CA MET A 41 13.72 1.34 5.50
C MET A 41 12.21 1.44 5.56
N VAL A 42 11.66 1.88 6.69
CA VAL A 42 10.23 2.14 6.87
C VAL A 42 9.97 3.64 6.70
N VAL A 43 8.98 3.98 5.89
CA VAL A 43 8.51 5.35 5.68
C VAL A 43 7.04 5.43 6.11
N TRP A 44 6.75 6.33 7.03
CA TRP A 44 5.44 6.59 7.61
C TRP A 44 5.36 8.04 8.13
N ASN A 45 4.21 8.49 8.60
CA ASN A 45 4.12 9.70 9.40
C ASN A 45 4.13 9.38 10.91
N ASP A 46 4.23 10.40 11.76
CA ASP A 46 4.31 10.21 13.21
C ASP A 46 3.11 9.46 13.79
N ALA A 47 1.89 9.82 13.38
CA ALA A 47 0.67 9.16 13.86
C ALA A 47 0.61 7.68 13.44
N THR A 48 1.06 7.36 12.24
CA THR A 48 1.15 5.98 11.74
C THR A 48 2.23 5.20 12.50
N SER A 49 3.37 5.83 12.77
CA SER A 49 4.46 5.25 13.56
C SER A 49 4.03 4.97 15.00
N GLU A 50 3.33 5.88 15.65
CA GLU A 50 2.78 5.67 16.98
C GLU A 50 1.82 4.49 17.05
N ARG A 51 0.99 4.31 16.01
CA ARG A 51 -0.02 3.24 15.97
C ARG A 51 0.55 1.88 15.59
N PHE A 52 1.45 1.82 14.63
CA PHE A 52 1.90 0.56 14.02
C PHE A 52 3.39 0.27 14.21
N GLY A 53 4.17 1.20 14.75
CA GLY A 53 5.62 1.12 14.83
C GLY A 53 6.09 -0.16 15.51
N GLU A 54 5.57 -0.46 16.69
CA GLU A 54 5.97 -1.66 17.45
C GLU A 54 5.73 -2.96 16.68
N VAL A 55 4.58 -3.10 16.01
CA VAL A 55 4.23 -4.31 15.25
C VAL A 55 5.12 -4.47 14.02
N VAL A 56 5.30 -3.39 13.25
CA VAL A 56 6.08 -3.40 12.02
C VAL A 56 7.58 -3.61 12.31
N GLU A 57 8.14 -2.88 13.28
CA GLU A 57 9.55 -3.03 13.64
C GLU A 57 9.85 -4.42 14.17
N ARG A 58 9.04 -4.93 15.09
CA ARG A 58 9.21 -6.29 15.61
C ARG A 58 9.16 -7.31 14.47
N ALA A 59 8.20 -7.20 13.57
CA ALA A 59 8.09 -8.10 12.43
C ALA A 59 9.32 -8.08 11.51
N LEU A 60 9.93 -6.91 11.30
CA LEU A 60 11.15 -6.76 10.51
C LEU A 60 12.38 -7.34 11.22
N VAL A 61 12.53 -7.06 12.52
CA VAL A 61 13.61 -7.63 13.33
C VAL A 61 13.53 -9.14 13.39
N ASP A 62 12.33 -9.69 13.61
CA ASP A 62 12.08 -11.15 13.63
C ASP A 62 12.33 -11.79 12.26
N ALA A 63 12.14 -11.05 11.17
CA ALA A 63 12.49 -11.46 9.82
C ALA A 63 13.98 -11.33 9.51
N GLY A 64 14.79 -10.73 10.41
CA GLY A 64 16.24 -10.62 10.28
C GLY A 64 16.75 -9.34 9.64
N PHE A 65 15.94 -8.28 9.55
CA PHE A 65 16.36 -6.99 9.02
C PHE A 65 16.97 -6.08 10.08
N ALA A 66 17.96 -5.27 9.68
CA ALA A 66 18.36 -4.06 10.38
C ALA A 66 17.45 -2.92 9.93
N VAL A 67 16.68 -2.36 10.88
CA VAL A 67 15.61 -1.40 10.58
C VAL A 67 16.10 0.02 10.69
N SER A 68 15.73 0.85 9.73
CA SER A 68 15.82 2.31 9.76
C SER A 68 14.44 2.91 9.41
N GLN A 69 14.21 4.16 9.79
CA GLN A 69 12.90 4.80 9.64
C GLN A 69 13.04 6.22 9.13
N LEU A 70 12.02 6.67 8.41
CA LEU A 70 11.81 8.06 8.02
C LEU A 70 10.38 8.46 8.41
N SER A 71 10.24 9.46 9.29
CA SER A 71 8.98 10.14 9.48
C SER A 71 8.82 11.22 8.40
N LEU A 72 7.72 11.15 7.64
CA LEU A 72 7.44 12.05 6.53
C LEU A 72 5.93 12.31 6.43
N GLU A 73 5.55 13.57 6.58
CA GLU A 73 4.17 14.01 6.37
C GLU A 73 3.89 14.23 4.88
N VAL A 74 3.19 13.31 4.27
CA VAL A 74 2.76 13.38 2.88
C VAL A 74 1.34 13.91 2.79
N SER A 75 1.10 14.90 1.95
CA SER A 75 -0.26 15.41 1.75
C SER A 75 -1.17 14.34 1.13
N PRO A 76 -2.37 14.10 1.69
CA PRO A 76 -3.35 13.19 1.08
C PRO A 76 -3.77 13.58 -0.35
N ALA A 77 -3.61 14.85 -0.72
CA ALA A 77 -3.87 15.32 -2.08
C ALA A 77 -2.85 14.81 -3.12
N GLY A 78 -1.65 14.44 -2.66
CA GLY A 78 -0.56 13.88 -3.48
C GLY A 78 0.80 14.32 -2.95
N ALA A 79 1.77 13.44 -3.11
CA ALA A 79 3.16 13.71 -2.77
C ALA A 79 3.82 14.64 -3.78
N THR A 80 4.86 15.34 -3.35
CA THR A 80 5.66 16.26 -4.17
C THR A 80 7.02 15.65 -4.52
N LEU A 81 7.78 16.30 -5.41
CA LEU A 81 9.17 15.94 -5.65
C LEU A 81 10.07 16.22 -4.44
N ALA A 82 9.70 17.15 -3.55
CA ALA A 82 10.43 17.39 -2.32
C ALA A 82 10.27 16.21 -1.33
N ASP A 83 9.07 15.60 -1.27
CA ASP A 83 8.86 14.39 -0.48
C ASP A 83 9.71 13.22 -1.02
N ALA A 84 9.78 13.10 -2.34
CA ALA A 84 10.62 12.09 -2.98
C ALA A 84 12.12 12.33 -2.71
N ASP A 85 12.59 13.57 -2.74
CA ASP A 85 13.97 13.94 -2.43
C ASP A 85 14.32 13.59 -0.98
N ALA A 86 13.41 13.84 -0.04
CA ALA A 86 13.59 13.44 1.36
C ALA A 86 13.72 11.91 1.51
N ILE A 87 12.92 11.14 0.77
CA ILE A 87 13.02 9.67 0.76
C ILE A 87 14.37 9.23 0.19
N PHE A 88 14.81 9.77 -0.96
CA PHE A 88 16.12 9.45 -1.55
C PHE A 88 17.26 9.79 -0.61
N GLY A 89 17.20 10.94 0.07
CA GLY A 89 18.17 11.34 1.08
C GLY A 89 18.26 10.33 2.23
N ALA A 90 17.13 9.85 2.73
CA ALA A 90 17.08 8.85 3.79
C ALA A 90 17.61 7.49 3.33
N LEU A 91 17.24 7.03 2.13
CA LEU A 91 17.77 5.78 1.54
C LEU A 91 19.30 5.83 1.42
N SER A 92 19.83 6.96 0.95
CA SER A 92 21.27 7.19 0.84
C SER A 92 21.97 7.18 2.20
N ALA A 93 21.46 7.94 3.15
CA ALA A 93 22.04 8.09 4.49
C ALA A 93 22.09 6.76 5.26
N ASN A 94 21.13 5.86 5.02
CA ASN A 94 21.05 4.55 5.66
C ASN A 94 21.69 3.42 4.82
N GLY A 95 22.34 3.75 3.70
CA GLY A 95 23.03 2.80 2.86
C GLY A 95 22.14 1.70 2.28
N VAL A 96 20.89 2.03 1.99
CA VAL A 96 19.93 1.10 1.34
C VAL A 96 20.37 0.81 -0.08
N THR A 97 20.31 -0.44 -0.49
CA THR A 97 20.74 -0.93 -1.81
C THR A 97 19.61 -1.69 -2.51
N CYS A 98 19.84 -2.17 -3.71
CA CYS A 98 18.87 -3.00 -4.45
C CYS A 98 18.57 -4.36 -3.77
N ASP A 99 19.42 -4.81 -2.84
CA ASP A 99 19.20 -6.07 -2.09
C ASP A 99 18.39 -5.90 -0.81
N ASP A 100 17.98 -4.68 -0.48
CA ASP A 100 17.29 -4.34 0.75
C ASP A 100 15.77 -4.19 0.52
N LEU A 101 15.01 -3.85 1.57
CA LEU A 101 13.57 -3.70 1.53
C LEU A 101 13.16 -2.27 1.91
N VAL A 102 12.30 -1.66 1.12
CA VAL A 102 11.65 -0.38 1.45
C VAL A 102 10.20 -0.64 1.79
N ILE A 103 9.72 -0.12 2.90
CA ILE A 103 8.34 -0.31 3.37
C ILE A 103 7.64 1.03 3.47
N ALA A 104 6.44 1.13 2.90
CA ALA A 104 5.53 2.23 3.15
C ALA A 104 4.40 1.79 4.08
N VAL A 105 4.15 2.55 5.13
CA VAL A 105 2.97 2.35 6.00
C VAL A 105 2.17 3.66 5.99
N GLY A 106 0.96 3.66 5.43
CA GLY A 106 0.19 4.88 5.33
C GLY A 106 -0.94 4.86 4.30
N ASP A 107 -1.35 6.04 3.90
CA ASP A 107 -2.38 6.27 2.89
C ASP A 107 -1.90 6.02 1.46
N ALA A 108 -2.79 6.23 0.49
CA ALA A 108 -2.48 6.02 -0.92
C ALA A 108 -1.37 6.96 -1.45
N ALA A 109 -1.22 8.17 -0.90
CA ALA A 109 -0.19 9.11 -1.35
C ALA A 109 1.19 8.68 -0.84
N THR A 110 1.29 8.33 0.44
CA THR A 110 2.51 7.79 1.06
C THR A 110 2.96 6.50 0.36
N CYS A 111 2.06 5.53 0.21
CA CYS A 111 2.35 4.27 -0.49
C CYS A 111 2.84 4.52 -1.92
N SER A 112 2.27 5.50 -2.62
CA SER A 112 2.61 5.80 -4.00
C SER A 112 4.02 6.39 -4.14
N VAL A 113 4.35 7.44 -3.38
CA VAL A 113 5.68 8.08 -3.48
C VAL A 113 6.80 7.14 -3.05
N VAL A 114 6.59 6.37 -1.98
CA VAL A 114 7.59 5.41 -1.50
C VAL A 114 7.82 4.30 -2.53
N SER A 115 6.76 3.76 -3.12
CA SER A 115 6.88 2.75 -4.19
C SER A 115 7.62 3.31 -5.40
N TRP A 116 7.34 4.57 -5.78
CA TRP A 116 8.06 5.22 -6.87
C TRP A 116 9.55 5.38 -6.56
N CYS A 117 9.89 5.89 -5.38
CA CYS A 117 11.28 6.07 -4.96
C CYS A 117 12.05 4.75 -4.91
N ALA A 118 11.47 3.71 -4.30
CA ALA A 118 12.08 2.38 -4.23
C ALA A 118 12.35 1.81 -5.64
N ASN A 119 11.43 2.03 -6.57
CA ASN A 119 11.58 1.56 -7.94
C ASN A 119 12.67 2.30 -8.73
N GLN A 120 12.99 3.55 -8.37
CA GLN A 120 14.08 4.31 -8.98
C GLN A 120 15.43 4.09 -8.27
N TRP A 121 15.42 3.63 -7.01
CA TRP A 121 16.62 3.50 -6.18
C TRP A 121 17.46 2.30 -6.59
N CYS A 122 18.76 2.52 -6.82
CA CYS A 122 19.76 1.49 -7.17
C CYS A 122 19.34 0.56 -8.33
N GLY A 123 18.58 1.09 -9.28
CA GLY A 123 18.07 0.31 -10.41
C GLY A 123 16.82 -0.51 -10.09
N ARG A 124 16.33 -0.48 -8.90
CA ARG A 124 15.13 -1.03 -8.27
C ARG A 124 15.45 -1.73 -6.95
N THR A 125 14.85 -1.25 -5.88
CA THR A 125 14.84 -1.91 -4.57
C THR A 125 13.46 -2.49 -4.32
N GLU A 126 13.39 -3.64 -3.66
CA GLU A 126 12.11 -4.29 -3.37
C GLU A 126 11.27 -3.42 -2.43
N CYS A 127 9.95 -3.38 -2.68
CA CYS A 127 9.03 -2.51 -1.95
C CYS A 127 7.83 -3.29 -1.42
N ALA A 128 7.53 -3.11 -0.13
CA ALA A 128 6.31 -3.60 0.51
C ALA A 128 5.42 -2.42 0.91
N LEU A 129 4.12 -2.52 0.62
CA LEU A 129 3.12 -1.51 0.97
C LEU A 129 2.17 -2.05 2.03
N LEU A 130 2.00 -1.29 3.10
CA LEU A 130 1.05 -1.52 4.18
C LEU A 130 0.03 -0.37 4.20
N PRO A 131 -0.98 -0.39 3.31
CA PRO A 131 -1.98 0.64 3.26
C PRO A 131 -2.82 0.65 4.53
N THR A 132 -2.98 1.82 5.15
CA THR A 132 -3.73 2.01 6.39
C THR A 132 -5.13 2.57 6.19
N THR A 133 -5.47 3.00 4.96
CA THR A 133 -6.79 3.52 4.60
C THR A 133 -7.49 2.62 3.60
N PHE A 134 -8.83 2.61 3.61
CA PHE A 134 -9.60 1.70 2.76
C PHE A 134 -9.40 2.00 1.27
N ASP A 135 -9.38 3.26 0.86
CA ASP A 135 -9.10 3.65 -0.53
C ASP A 135 -7.71 3.20 -1.01
N ALA A 136 -6.71 3.26 -0.12
CA ALA A 136 -5.38 2.76 -0.41
C ALA A 136 -5.37 1.23 -0.62
N MET A 137 -6.05 0.46 0.26
CA MET A 137 -6.18 -0.99 0.11
C MET A 137 -6.84 -1.39 -1.22
N LEU A 138 -7.77 -0.57 -1.71
CA LEU A 138 -8.46 -0.79 -2.97
C LEU A 138 -7.61 -0.48 -4.22
N THR A 139 -6.54 0.31 -4.09
CA THR A 139 -5.89 0.92 -5.26
C THR A 139 -4.40 0.64 -5.40
N VAL A 140 -3.60 0.70 -4.32
CA VAL A 140 -2.13 0.80 -4.41
C VAL A 140 -1.42 -0.38 -5.08
N ALA A 141 -2.06 -1.53 -5.20
CA ALA A 141 -1.49 -2.67 -5.93
C ALA A 141 -1.54 -2.48 -7.47
N THR A 142 -2.44 -1.63 -7.97
CA THR A 142 -2.72 -1.49 -9.41
C THR A 142 -2.74 -0.05 -9.91
N THR A 143 -2.97 0.91 -9.02
CA THR A 143 -3.07 2.34 -9.37
C THR A 143 -2.35 3.16 -8.30
N MET A 144 -1.39 3.99 -8.71
CA MET A 144 -0.70 4.92 -7.82
C MET A 144 -1.26 6.33 -7.95
N LYS A 145 -1.25 7.10 -6.85
CA LYS A 145 -1.48 8.53 -6.91
C LYS A 145 -0.29 9.19 -7.62
N PRO A 146 -0.51 10.04 -8.63
CA PRO A 146 0.57 10.76 -9.28
C PRO A 146 1.21 11.76 -8.32
N LEU A 147 2.50 12.05 -8.53
CA LEU A 147 3.15 13.14 -7.82
C LEU A 147 2.65 14.48 -8.37
N VAL A 148 2.51 15.45 -7.49
CA VAL A 148 2.18 16.84 -7.88
C VAL A 148 3.47 17.59 -8.18
N ALA A 149 3.46 18.42 -9.23
CA ALA A 149 4.64 19.15 -9.64
C ALA A 149 5.05 20.23 -8.63
N SER A 150 4.07 20.75 -7.86
CA SER A 150 4.30 21.79 -6.87
C SER A 150 3.18 21.77 -5.84
N SER A 151 3.53 21.99 -4.58
CA SER A 151 2.57 22.16 -3.48
C SER A 151 1.65 23.39 -3.66
N VAL A 152 2.07 24.38 -4.48
CA VAL A 152 1.30 25.60 -4.72
C VAL A 152 0.19 25.39 -5.76
N ASN A 153 0.43 24.55 -6.77
CA ASN A 153 -0.51 24.30 -7.87
C ASN A 153 -0.92 22.85 -8.00
N ALA A 154 -0.88 22.06 -7.00
CA ALA A 154 -1.33 20.68 -6.83
C ALA A 154 -1.82 19.92 -8.10
N LEU A 155 -1.19 20.19 -9.27
CA LEU A 155 -1.51 19.53 -10.51
C LEU A 155 -0.82 18.17 -10.55
N PRO A 156 -1.55 17.07 -10.69
CA PRO A 156 -0.97 15.75 -10.85
C PRO A 156 -0.22 15.66 -12.18
N ALA A 157 1.11 15.82 -12.15
CA ALA A 157 1.92 15.96 -13.36
C ALA A 157 2.80 14.74 -13.64
N ILE A 158 3.15 13.96 -12.60
CA ILE A 158 4.05 12.81 -12.76
C ILE A 158 3.28 11.54 -12.43
N ALA A 159 2.79 10.88 -13.47
CA ALA A 159 2.12 9.58 -13.36
C ALA A 159 3.14 8.44 -13.54
N PHE A 160 2.95 7.37 -12.80
CA PHE A 160 3.78 6.17 -12.88
C PHE A 160 2.94 4.92 -12.61
N ARG A 161 3.49 3.77 -12.97
CA ARG A 161 2.84 2.49 -12.73
C ARG A 161 3.25 1.94 -11.36
N PRO A 162 2.32 1.27 -10.66
CA PRO A 162 2.67 0.64 -9.39
C PRO A 162 3.68 -0.48 -9.62
N GLU A 163 4.68 -0.55 -8.76
CA GLU A 163 5.71 -1.59 -8.82
C GLU A 163 6.09 -2.19 -7.44
N PRO A 164 5.18 -2.32 -6.45
CA PRO A 164 5.49 -3.03 -5.22
C PRO A 164 5.61 -4.54 -5.48
N GLY A 165 6.46 -5.22 -4.74
CA GLY A 165 6.50 -6.69 -4.73
C GLY A 165 5.45 -7.29 -3.82
N LEU A 166 5.15 -6.60 -2.70
CA LEU A 166 4.20 -7.05 -1.68
C LEU A 166 3.24 -5.92 -1.30
N VAL A 167 1.96 -6.25 -1.14
CA VAL A 167 0.94 -5.37 -0.55
C VAL A 167 0.20 -6.17 0.53
N VAL A 168 0.14 -5.63 1.76
CA VAL A 168 -0.54 -6.27 2.88
C VAL A 168 -1.68 -5.39 3.36
N CYS A 169 -2.91 -5.85 3.17
CA CYS A 169 -4.13 -5.16 3.55
C CYS A 169 -4.73 -5.83 4.80
N ASP A 170 -4.62 -5.17 5.95
CA ASP A 170 -5.28 -5.60 7.17
C ASP A 170 -6.69 -5.02 7.25
N LEU A 171 -7.69 -5.87 7.09
CA LEU A 171 -9.09 -5.46 7.11
C LEU A 171 -9.62 -5.12 8.51
N GLY A 172 -8.85 -5.40 9.57
CA GLY A 172 -9.13 -4.90 10.91
C GLY A 172 -9.21 -3.38 10.94
N LEU A 173 -8.33 -2.72 10.18
CA LEU A 173 -8.30 -1.26 10.07
C LEU A 173 -9.59 -0.68 9.46
N VAL A 174 -10.21 -1.39 8.50
CA VAL A 174 -11.49 -0.98 7.91
C VAL A 174 -12.64 -1.12 8.91
N ARG A 175 -12.60 -2.14 9.76
CA ARG A 175 -13.63 -2.37 10.79
C ARG A 175 -13.54 -1.40 11.95
N GLU A 176 -12.35 -0.91 12.26
CA GLU A 176 -12.07 0.02 13.36
C GLU A 176 -12.16 1.50 12.95
N ALA A 177 -12.18 1.78 11.64
CA ALA A 177 -12.20 3.13 11.11
C ALA A 177 -13.55 3.83 11.32
N ASP A 178 -13.48 5.13 11.53
CA ASP A 178 -14.69 5.96 11.56
C ASP A 178 -15.39 5.97 10.19
N PRO A 179 -16.73 6.05 10.14
CA PRO A 179 -17.49 6.10 8.88
C PRO A 179 -17.04 7.22 7.92
N GLU A 180 -16.55 8.34 8.44
CA GLU A 180 -16.02 9.43 7.63
C GLU A 180 -14.77 9.00 6.85
N ASP A 181 -13.84 8.27 7.50
CA ASP A 181 -12.59 7.80 6.89
C ASP A 181 -12.86 6.73 5.80
N LEU A 182 -13.97 6.03 5.91
CA LEU A 182 -14.36 5.01 4.93
C LEU A 182 -15.02 5.59 3.66
N LYS A 183 -15.51 6.83 3.70
CA LYS A 183 -16.25 7.43 2.58
C LYS A 183 -15.48 7.41 1.27
N LEU A 184 -14.22 7.82 1.31
CA LEU A 184 -13.38 7.84 0.12
C LEU A 184 -13.21 6.42 -0.46
N GLY A 185 -12.97 5.44 0.39
CA GLY A 185 -12.87 4.03 -0.02
C GLY A 185 -14.15 3.54 -0.69
N TYR A 186 -15.32 3.83 -0.13
CA TYR A 186 -16.59 3.45 -0.75
C TYR A 186 -16.82 4.15 -2.10
N VAL A 187 -16.50 5.44 -2.23
CA VAL A 187 -16.59 6.16 -3.50
C VAL A 187 -15.67 5.53 -4.55
N VAL A 188 -14.44 5.21 -4.18
CA VAL A 188 -13.46 4.53 -5.04
C VAL A 188 -13.97 3.16 -5.47
N LEU A 189 -14.53 2.38 -4.54
CA LEU A 189 -15.06 1.05 -4.81
C LEU A 189 -16.25 1.12 -5.79
N VAL A 190 -17.24 1.97 -5.51
CA VAL A 190 -18.42 2.17 -6.38
C VAL A 190 -17.99 2.61 -7.78
N GLY A 191 -17.11 3.62 -7.88
CA GLY A 191 -16.61 4.10 -9.18
C GLY A 191 -15.88 3.01 -9.97
N THR A 192 -15.10 2.17 -9.29
CA THR A 192 -14.40 1.04 -9.91
C THR A 192 -15.39 -0.02 -10.39
N MET A 193 -16.40 -0.36 -9.59
CA MET A 193 -17.40 -1.36 -9.97
C MET A 193 -18.31 -0.89 -11.11
N LEU A 194 -18.67 0.40 -11.16
CA LEU A 194 -19.40 1.02 -12.27
C LEU A 194 -18.62 0.95 -13.60
N SER A 195 -17.29 1.06 -13.54
CA SER A 195 -16.42 0.99 -14.72
C SER A 195 -16.14 -0.44 -15.16
N SER A 196 -16.54 -1.43 -14.38
CA SER A 196 -16.29 -2.84 -14.64
C SER A 196 -17.39 -3.47 -15.48
N SER A 197 -17.43 -4.81 -15.60
CA SER A 197 -18.48 -5.52 -16.33
C SER A 197 -19.81 -5.47 -15.59
N LYS A 198 -20.94 -5.57 -16.36
CA LYS A 198 -22.30 -5.67 -15.80
C LYS A 198 -22.44 -6.82 -14.78
N SER A 199 -21.80 -7.95 -15.04
CA SER A 199 -21.82 -9.10 -14.11
C SER A 199 -21.15 -8.74 -12.78
N ARG A 200 -20.01 -8.05 -12.83
CA ARG A 200 -19.29 -7.60 -11.62
C ARG A 200 -20.10 -6.57 -10.84
N TRP A 201 -20.72 -5.64 -11.53
CA TRP A 201 -21.61 -4.66 -10.91
C TRP A 201 -22.77 -5.33 -10.16
N ASN A 202 -23.47 -6.28 -10.80
CA ASN A 202 -24.58 -6.99 -10.16
C ASN A 202 -24.10 -7.76 -8.91
N GLN A 203 -22.98 -8.48 -9.01
CA GLN A 203 -22.39 -9.20 -7.88
C GLN A 203 -22.02 -8.24 -6.74
N PHE A 204 -21.44 -7.08 -7.06
CA PHE A 204 -21.11 -6.05 -6.08
C PHE A 204 -22.38 -5.53 -5.38
N THR A 205 -23.43 -5.16 -6.13
CA THR A 205 -24.65 -4.60 -5.55
C THR A 205 -25.37 -5.57 -4.61
N GLU A 206 -25.30 -6.88 -4.87
CA GLU A 206 -25.81 -7.92 -3.98
C GLU A 206 -24.99 -8.05 -2.68
N THR A 207 -23.69 -7.74 -2.73
CA THR A 207 -22.76 -7.88 -1.58
C THR A 207 -22.64 -6.57 -0.76
N VAL A 208 -23.19 -5.44 -1.21
CA VAL A 208 -23.10 -4.14 -0.51
C VAL A 208 -23.51 -4.21 0.97
N PRO A 209 -24.65 -4.86 1.35
CA PRO A 209 -25.02 -4.94 2.77
C PRO A 209 -23.96 -5.58 3.66
N GLU A 210 -23.31 -6.63 3.18
CA GLU A 210 -22.26 -7.38 3.89
C GLU A 210 -20.95 -6.57 3.97
N ILE A 211 -20.62 -5.81 2.89
CA ILE A 211 -19.47 -4.89 2.90
C ILE A 211 -19.68 -3.80 3.95
N LEU A 212 -20.87 -3.19 3.99
CA LEU A 212 -21.21 -2.16 4.98
C LEU A 212 -21.28 -2.70 6.41
N ALA A 213 -21.63 -3.97 6.57
CA ALA A 213 -21.59 -4.67 7.86
C ALA A 213 -20.17 -5.05 8.29
N GLY A 214 -19.15 -4.84 7.44
CA GLY A 214 -17.76 -5.17 7.74
C GLY A 214 -17.48 -6.68 7.73
N GLU A 215 -18.25 -7.48 6.98
CA GLU A 215 -18.02 -8.92 6.90
C GLU A 215 -16.71 -9.25 6.18
N GLU A 216 -15.89 -10.11 6.79
CA GLU A 216 -14.53 -10.40 6.31
C GLU A 216 -14.51 -10.83 4.84
N VAL A 217 -15.37 -11.78 4.47
CA VAL A 217 -15.38 -12.31 3.10
C VAL A 217 -15.79 -11.26 2.09
N ALA A 218 -16.77 -10.43 2.44
CA ALA A 218 -17.26 -9.34 1.60
C ALA A 218 -16.18 -8.26 1.40
N LEU A 219 -15.49 -7.87 2.48
CA LEU A 219 -14.38 -6.91 2.41
C LEU A 219 -13.19 -7.46 1.61
N VAL A 220 -12.81 -8.72 1.79
CA VAL A 220 -11.78 -9.37 0.99
C VAL A 220 -12.14 -9.33 -0.49
N ASN A 221 -13.38 -9.70 -0.83
CA ASN A 221 -13.86 -9.68 -2.20
C ASN A 221 -13.86 -8.25 -2.78
N ALA A 222 -14.29 -7.25 -2.00
CA ALA A 222 -14.28 -5.85 -2.42
C ALA A 222 -12.87 -5.38 -2.82
N VAL A 223 -11.85 -5.67 -1.99
CA VAL A 223 -10.46 -5.35 -2.30
C VAL A 223 -9.98 -6.07 -3.56
N GLN A 224 -10.21 -7.38 -3.65
CA GLN A 224 -9.79 -8.18 -4.79
C GLN A 224 -10.47 -7.77 -6.10
N TRP A 225 -11.75 -7.45 -6.06
CA TRP A 225 -12.50 -6.97 -7.22
C TRP A 225 -12.01 -5.61 -7.69
N SER A 226 -11.76 -4.69 -6.75
CA SER A 226 -11.23 -3.36 -7.08
C SER A 226 -9.88 -3.47 -7.78
N GLN A 227 -8.97 -4.23 -7.20
CA GLN A 227 -7.64 -4.42 -7.75
C GLN A 227 -7.65 -5.12 -9.12
N THR A 228 -8.51 -6.14 -9.30
CA THR A 228 -8.63 -6.85 -10.59
C THR A 228 -9.20 -5.94 -11.67
N ALA A 229 -10.27 -5.18 -11.37
CA ALA A 229 -10.89 -4.28 -12.32
C ALA A 229 -10.01 -3.10 -12.75
N ARG A 230 -9.04 -2.71 -11.91
CA ARG A 230 -8.10 -1.61 -12.19
C ARG A 230 -6.83 -2.06 -12.90
N LYS A 231 -6.58 -3.35 -12.99
CA LYS A 231 -5.43 -3.90 -13.70
C LYS A 231 -5.58 -3.73 -15.22
N ASP A 232 -6.81 -3.89 -15.73
CA ASP A 232 -7.17 -3.83 -17.15
C ASP A 232 -7.34 -2.39 -17.62
#